data_7e731400bf86b4fbff154efc289796f7
#
_entry.id   7e731400bf86b4fbff154efc289796f7
#
_cell.length_a   1.000
_cell.length_b   1.000
_cell.length_c   1.000
_cell.angle_alpha   90.00
_cell.angle_beta   90.00
_cell.angle_gamma   90.00
#
_symmetry.space_group_name_H-M   'P 1'
#
loop_
_entity.id
_entity.type
_entity.pdbx_description
1 polymer ?
#
loop_
_entity_poly.entity_id
_entity_poly.type
_entity_poly.pdbx_seq_one_letter_code
_entity_poly.pdbx_strand_id
1 'polypeptide(L)'
;MYIIGKKCGEKMKDYSEYFKGPNLKEAQKRSRKQVDHLKDAFEIPSDMVNVGKGKTYYIHTYGCQANERDGETLAGIFEMMGYTSAKEIEDADVILLNTCAIRENAEEKVFGKVGYVKNLKKKNPNLIFGLCGCMAQEEVVIKRILEKHPHIDLIFGTHNIHRLPTLLKEAMFNKEMVVEVWSKEGDVIENTRVTRANGHKAWVNIMYGCNKFCTYCIVPYTRGKERSRLMSDIIDEVKGLKEDGYQEITLLGQNVNSYGKDLEEDYDFATLLKEVAKTGIARIRFTTSHPWDFSREMIEIINQYDNIMPYIHLPVQSGNTEILKLMGRRYTREQYLELFHMIKEVMPDCSITTDIIVGFPNETEEQFQDTLSLYEECEYDLAYTFIYSPREGTPAAKMQDNVPFEQKQDRLERLNEIVKEKALKQNQRFLNQIVDVLVDGPSKRDETMMTGYTAHQKLINFKGRKEDIGKIVPVKVTEVKTWALKGEQVD
;
A
#
# COMPACT_ATOMS: atom_id res chain seq x y z
N MET A 1 -9.97 21.15 14.22
CA MET A 1 -9.74 20.21 15.32
C MET A 1 -11.08 19.97 15.98
N TYR A 2 -11.57 18.75 15.96
CA TYR A 2 -12.85 18.42 16.57
C TYR A 2 -12.62 17.23 17.50
N ILE A 3 -12.80 17.47 18.80
CA ILE A 3 -12.78 16.44 19.83
C ILE A 3 -14.24 16.06 20.08
N ILE A 4 -14.57 14.79 19.91
CA ILE A 4 -15.92 14.28 20.13
C ILE A 4 -15.90 13.46 21.42
N GLY A 5 -16.31 14.10 22.52
CA GLY A 5 -16.62 13.42 23.77
C GLY A 5 -18.07 12.92 23.78
N LYS A 6 -18.31 11.69 24.17
CA LYS A 6 -19.64 11.14 24.35
C LYS A 6 -19.98 11.00 25.82
N LYS A 7 -20.93 11.82 26.34
CA LYS A 7 -21.59 11.53 27.61
C LYS A 7 -22.66 10.46 27.38
N CYS A 8 -22.63 9.44 28.22
CA CYS A 8 -23.63 8.37 28.22
C CYS A 8 -25.02 8.96 28.47
N GLY A 9 -25.89 8.93 27.44
CA GLY A 9 -27.32 9.42 27.58
C GLY A 9 -27.73 10.57 26.67
N GLU A 10 -26.85 11.22 25.92
CA GLU A 10 -27.22 12.25 24.95
C GLU A 10 -27.60 11.67 23.58
N LYS A 11 -28.65 12.23 22.94
CA LYS A 11 -29.06 11.92 21.57
C LYS A 11 -27.83 12.08 20.64
N MET A 12 -27.60 11.11 19.78
CA MET A 12 -26.53 11.15 18.77
C MET A 12 -26.53 12.51 18.06
N LYS A 13 -25.41 13.22 18.14
CA LYS A 13 -25.15 14.38 17.30
C LYS A 13 -25.09 13.94 15.86
N ASP A 14 -25.66 14.73 14.95
CA ASP A 14 -25.52 14.51 13.52
C ASP A 14 -24.05 14.77 13.13
N TYR A 15 -23.30 13.70 12.90
CA TYR A 15 -21.90 13.77 12.54
C TYR A 15 -21.66 14.04 11.05
N SER A 16 -22.72 14.21 10.25
CA SER A 16 -22.64 14.48 8.81
C SER A 16 -21.86 15.75 8.46
N GLU A 17 -21.79 16.71 9.37
CA GLU A 17 -20.98 17.93 9.19
C GLU A 17 -19.48 17.67 9.24
N TYR A 18 -19.02 16.65 9.97
CA TYR A 18 -17.61 16.31 10.15
C TYR A 18 -17.08 15.44 9.03
N PHE A 19 -17.96 14.72 8.34
CA PHE A 19 -17.61 13.73 7.31
C PHE A 19 -18.23 14.10 5.95
N LYS A 20 -18.13 15.33 5.51
CA LYS A 20 -18.44 15.65 4.12
C LYS A 20 -17.44 14.91 3.26
N GLY A 21 -17.80 13.71 2.80
CA GLY A 21 -17.04 12.98 1.80
C GLY A 21 -16.69 13.93 0.65
N PRO A 22 -15.46 13.92 0.13
CA PRO A 22 -15.08 14.84 -0.93
C PRO A 22 -16.02 14.66 -2.11
N ASN A 23 -16.76 15.70 -2.45
CA ASN A 23 -17.46 15.80 -3.72
C ASN A 23 -16.41 15.69 -4.84
N LEU A 24 -16.66 14.85 -5.86
CA LEU A 24 -15.75 14.65 -6.99
C LEU A 24 -15.29 15.98 -7.61
N LYS A 25 -16.19 16.97 -7.70
CA LYS A 25 -15.89 18.32 -8.19
C LYS A 25 -14.95 19.10 -7.24
N GLU A 26 -15.05 18.89 -5.94
CA GLU A 26 -14.16 19.51 -4.96
C GLU A 26 -12.80 18.83 -4.94
N ALA A 27 -12.76 17.51 -5.02
CA ALA A 27 -11.52 16.76 -5.13
C ALA A 27 -10.72 17.13 -6.38
N GLN A 28 -11.39 17.28 -7.54
CA GLN A 28 -10.77 17.77 -8.78
C GLN A 28 -10.27 19.24 -8.67
N LYS A 29 -10.97 20.10 -7.92
CA LYS A 29 -10.52 21.48 -7.67
C LYS A 29 -9.33 21.56 -6.72
N ARG A 30 -9.19 20.59 -5.80
CA ARG A 30 -8.06 20.51 -4.86
C ARG A 30 -6.74 20.25 -5.57
N SER A 31 -6.73 19.53 -6.70
CA SER A 31 -5.52 19.21 -7.47
C SER A 31 -4.71 20.41 -7.96
N ARG A 32 -5.25 21.63 -7.87
CA ARG A 32 -4.62 22.87 -8.32
C ARG A 32 -3.99 23.72 -7.20
N LYS A 33 -4.06 23.28 -5.94
CA LYS A 33 -3.44 24.02 -4.84
C LYS A 33 -2.04 23.49 -4.60
N GLN A 34 -1.10 24.41 -4.49
CA GLN A 34 0.26 24.18 -4.02
C GLN A 34 0.26 23.47 -2.67
N VAL A 35 1.20 22.60 -2.45
CA VAL A 35 1.37 21.84 -1.20
C VAL A 35 2.60 22.40 -0.50
N ASP A 36 2.47 22.72 0.77
CA ASP A 36 3.60 23.15 1.57
C ASP A 36 4.40 21.91 2.05
N HIS A 37 5.71 22.00 1.93
CA HIS A 37 6.65 21.00 2.42
C HIS A 37 7.26 21.50 3.72
N LEU A 38 6.90 20.87 4.82
CA LEU A 38 7.32 21.26 6.14
C LEU A 38 8.48 20.36 6.58
N LYS A 39 9.71 20.90 6.54
CA LYS A 39 10.90 20.23 7.07
C LYS A 39 10.94 20.43 8.59
N ASP A 40 11.28 19.35 9.30
CA ASP A 40 11.45 19.33 10.76
C ASP A 40 10.24 19.90 11.54
N ALA A 41 9.06 19.87 10.92
CA ALA A 41 7.81 20.37 11.54
C ALA A 41 7.22 19.40 12.56
N PHE A 42 7.79 18.20 12.69
CA PHE A 42 7.33 17.20 13.65
C PHE A 42 8.13 17.25 14.93
N GLU A 43 7.50 17.71 16.00
CA GLU A 43 8.06 17.69 17.35
C GLU A 43 7.15 16.91 18.31
N ILE A 44 7.77 16.12 19.18
CA ILE A 44 7.06 15.52 20.32
C ILE A 44 6.81 16.63 21.35
N PRO A 45 5.54 16.85 21.78
CA PRO A 45 5.27 17.77 22.88
C PRO A 45 6.14 17.46 24.11
N SER A 46 6.70 18.46 24.74
CA SER A 46 7.70 18.29 25.83
C SER A 46 7.21 17.40 26.97
N ASP A 47 5.93 17.41 27.26
CA ASP A 47 5.26 16.60 28.26
C ASP A 47 4.96 15.16 27.80
N MET A 48 5.11 14.88 26.51
CA MET A 48 5.01 13.54 25.95
C MET A 48 6.38 12.85 25.74
N VAL A 49 7.47 13.58 25.88
CA VAL A 49 8.82 13.00 25.86
C VAL A 49 8.99 12.05 27.05
N ASN A 50 9.39 10.81 26.77
CA ASN A 50 9.56 9.75 27.76
C ASN A 50 8.28 9.28 28.50
N VAL A 51 7.09 9.68 28.07
CA VAL A 51 5.82 9.23 28.67
C VAL A 51 5.63 7.71 28.57
N GLY A 52 6.26 7.11 27.56
CA GLY A 52 6.28 5.67 27.30
C GLY A 52 7.38 4.89 28.02
N LYS A 53 8.22 5.53 28.86
CA LYS A 53 9.31 4.82 29.53
C LYS A 53 8.79 3.67 30.40
N GLY A 54 9.23 2.44 30.09
CA GLY A 54 8.77 1.22 30.74
C GLY A 54 7.39 0.73 30.28
N LYS A 55 6.84 1.31 29.23
CA LYS A 55 5.57 0.89 28.60
C LYS A 55 5.81 0.36 27.20
N THR A 56 4.84 -0.38 26.70
CA THR A 56 4.90 -1.05 25.41
C THR A 56 3.78 -0.61 24.49
N TYR A 57 4.06 -0.66 23.17
CA TYR A 57 3.05 -0.49 22.13
C TYR A 57 2.98 -1.71 21.23
N TYR A 58 1.81 -1.95 20.66
CA TYR A 58 1.58 -2.95 19.61
C TYR A 58 0.82 -2.33 18.45
N ILE A 59 1.40 -2.38 17.24
CA ILE A 59 0.77 -1.92 16.02
C ILE A 59 0.48 -3.14 15.14
N HIS A 60 -0.78 -3.32 14.76
CA HIS A 60 -1.15 -4.31 13.76
C HIS A 60 -1.63 -3.60 12.49
N THR A 61 -0.88 -3.77 11.41
CA THR A 61 -1.19 -3.16 10.12
C THR A 61 -1.95 -4.13 9.22
N TYR A 62 -3.06 -3.65 8.67
CA TYR A 62 -3.83 -4.32 7.63
C TYR A 62 -3.70 -3.53 6.33
N GLY A 63 -3.50 -4.22 5.20
CA GLY A 63 -3.67 -3.58 3.91
C GLY A 63 -2.48 -3.62 2.97
N CYS A 64 -2.15 -2.46 2.39
CA CYS A 64 -1.12 -2.32 1.36
C CYS A 64 0.21 -1.80 1.93
N GLN A 65 1.25 -1.76 1.10
CA GLN A 65 2.57 -1.27 1.47
C GLN A 65 2.56 0.17 2.02
N ALA A 66 1.65 1.02 1.53
CA ALA A 66 1.50 2.37 2.07
C ALA A 66 1.04 2.35 3.54
N ASN A 67 0.15 1.41 3.93
CA ASN A 67 -0.22 1.23 5.33
C ASN A 67 0.95 0.65 6.15
N GLU A 68 1.74 -0.27 5.59
CA GLU A 68 2.94 -0.77 6.26
C GLU A 68 3.91 0.39 6.57
N ARG A 69 4.14 1.26 5.59
CA ARG A 69 4.98 2.45 5.77
C ARG A 69 4.40 3.43 6.80
N ASP A 70 3.08 3.62 6.82
CA ASP A 70 2.39 4.40 7.86
C ASP A 70 2.61 3.76 9.25
N GLY A 71 2.55 2.42 9.34
CA GLY A 71 2.84 1.65 10.55
C GLY A 71 4.27 1.86 11.07
N GLU A 72 5.27 1.88 10.18
CA GLU A 72 6.66 2.18 10.51
C GLU A 72 6.84 3.62 11.05
N THR A 73 6.10 4.58 10.48
CA THR A 73 6.08 5.97 10.98
C THR A 73 5.46 6.04 12.38
N LEU A 74 4.31 5.37 12.60
CA LEU A 74 3.68 5.30 13.91
C LEU A 74 4.59 4.66 14.96
N ALA A 75 5.31 3.60 14.60
CA ALA A 75 6.30 2.94 15.47
C ALA A 75 7.42 3.91 15.85
N GLY A 76 7.99 4.64 14.88
CA GLY A 76 9.00 5.65 15.13
C GLY A 76 8.53 6.75 16.08
N ILE A 77 7.27 7.20 15.95
CA ILE A 77 6.67 8.18 16.87
C ILE A 77 6.55 7.61 18.28
N PHE A 78 6.11 6.36 18.45
CA PHE A 78 6.06 5.72 19.78
C PHE A 78 7.43 5.62 20.42
N GLU A 79 8.46 5.22 19.68
CA GLU A 79 9.82 5.13 20.19
C GLU A 79 10.40 6.50 20.57
N MET A 80 10.08 7.56 19.83
CA MET A 80 10.43 8.93 20.22
C MET A 80 9.77 9.38 21.53
N MET A 81 8.60 8.81 21.88
CA MET A 81 7.94 9.03 23.17
C MET A 81 8.45 8.07 24.28
N GLY A 82 9.42 7.20 23.98
CA GLY A 82 10.04 6.28 24.93
C GLY A 82 9.34 4.94 25.11
N TYR A 83 8.34 4.61 24.32
CA TYR A 83 7.72 3.28 24.30
C TYR A 83 8.63 2.26 23.61
N THR A 84 8.46 0.99 23.96
CA THR A 84 9.09 -0.14 23.27
C THR A 84 8.04 -1.05 22.63
N SER A 85 8.40 -1.72 21.52
CA SER A 85 7.48 -2.63 20.84
C SER A 85 7.18 -3.87 21.68
N ALA A 86 5.91 -4.20 21.88
CA ALA A 86 5.48 -5.47 22.46
C ALA A 86 5.62 -6.61 21.45
N LYS A 87 6.02 -7.80 21.91
CA LYS A 87 6.07 -9.00 21.06
C LYS A 87 4.68 -9.56 20.78
N GLU A 88 3.86 -9.60 21.82
CA GLU A 88 2.49 -10.10 21.77
C GLU A 88 1.53 -8.96 22.08
N ILE A 89 0.34 -9.02 21.53
CA ILE A 89 -0.69 -7.98 21.70
C ILE A 89 -1.16 -7.87 23.14
N GLU A 90 -1.09 -8.97 23.88
CA GLU A 90 -1.47 -9.07 25.30
C GLU A 90 -0.56 -8.28 26.23
N ASP A 91 0.69 -8.06 25.82
CA ASP A 91 1.74 -7.38 26.60
C ASP A 91 1.77 -5.86 26.35
N ALA A 92 0.85 -5.35 25.54
CA ALA A 92 0.85 -3.95 25.14
C ALA A 92 0.07 -3.05 26.12
N ASP A 93 0.64 -1.89 26.42
CA ASP A 93 -0.05 -0.78 27.11
C ASP A 93 -0.86 0.07 26.13
N VAL A 94 -0.42 0.14 24.87
CA VAL A 94 -1.12 0.83 23.78
C VAL A 94 -1.22 -0.10 22.58
N ILE A 95 -2.42 -0.29 22.05
CA ILE A 95 -2.69 -1.06 20.84
C ILE A 95 -3.22 -0.10 19.76
N LEU A 96 -2.60 -0.11 18.57
CA LEU A 96 -3.13 0.54 17.38
C LEU A 96 -3.43 -0.48 16.28
N LEU A 97 -4.63 -0.42 15.71
CA LEU A 97 -4.95 -1.10 14.47
C LEU A 97 -4.86 -0.08 13.32
N ASN A 98 -3.84 -0.23 12.49
CA ASN A 98 -3.67 0.56 11.27
C ASN A 98 -4.38 -0.15 10.12
N THR A 99 -5.41 0.48 9.54
CA THR A 99 -6.47 -0.19 8.80
C THR A 99 -6.57 0.27 7.35
N CYS A 100 -7.08 -0.61 6.49
CA CYS A 100 -7.21 -0.42 5.05
C CYS A 100 -8.68 -0.29 4.63
N ALA A 101 -8.97 0.65 3.72
CA ALA A 101 -10.28 0.87 3.11
C ALA A 101 -10.49 0.08 1.80
N ILE A 102 -9.43 -0.54 1.25
CA ILE A 102 -9.46 -1.10 -0.11
C ILE A 102 -9.99 -2.54 -0.15
N ARG A 103 -9.79 -3.31 0.93
CA ARG A 103 -10.09 -4.75 0.96
C ARG A 103 -11.20 -5.06 1.96
N GLU A 104 -12.33 -5.60 1.48
CA GLU A 104 -13.48 -5.98 2.32
C GLU A 104 -13.12 -7.00 3.40
N ASN A 105 -12.35 -8.04 3.04
CA ASN A 105 -11.83 -9.02 4.00
C ASN A 105 -10.93 -8.40 5.09
N ALA A 106 -10.38 -7.21 4.89
CA ALA A 106 -9.61 -6.50 5.91
C ALA A 106 -10.54 -5.89 6.96
N GLU A 107 -11.70 -5.36 6.57
CA GLU A 107 -12.67 -4.77 7.47
C GLU A 107 -13.23 -5.80 8.47
N GLU A 108 -13.66 -6.97 8.00
CA GLU A 108 -14.13 -8.04 8.89
C GLU A 108 -13.07 -8.51 9.88
N LYS A 109 -11.83 -8.68 9.42
CA LYS A 109 -10.70 -9.04 10.29
C LYS A 109 -10.42 -7.96 11.33
N VAL A 110 -10.53 -6.69 10.96
CA VAL A 110 -10.38 -5.55 11.90
C VAL A 110 -11.46 -5.63 12.98
N PHE A 111 -12.74 -5.79 12.62
CA PHE A 111 -13.82 -5.88 13.63
C PHE A 111 -13.71 -7.13 14.51
N GLY A 112 -13.24 -8.26 13.97
CA GLY A 112 -12.89 -9.43 14.78
C GLY A 112 -11.82 -9.11 15.82
N LYS A 113 -10.75 -8.40 15.43
CA LYS A 113 -9.68 -7.98 16.35
C LYS A 113 -10.16 -6.92 17.35
N VAL A 114 -11.03 -5.98 16.94
CA VAL A 114 -11.69 -5.01 17.83
C VAL A 114 -12.46 -5.74 18.95
N GLY A 115 -13.19 -6.82 18.61
CA GLY A 115 -13.87 -7.66 19.59
C GLY A 115 -12.90 -8.38 20.55
N TYR A 116 -11.75 -8.83 20.04
CA TYR A 116 -10.70 -9.44 20.85
C TYR A 116 -10.10 -8.43 21.87
N VAL A 117 -9.72 -7.24 21.41
CA VAL A 117 -9.14 -6.19 22.28
C VAL A 117 -10.13 -5.72 23.34
N LYS A 118 -11.44 -5.76 23.08
CA LYS A 118 -12.47 -5.53 24.11
C LYS A 118 -12.30 -6.43 25.33
N ASN A 119 -11.90 -7.70 25.12
CA ASN A 119 -11.65 -8.63 26.21
C ASN A 119 -10.33 -8.36 26.95
N LEU A 120 -9.29 -7.91 26.23
CA LEU A 120 -8.05 -7.47 26.85
C LEU A 120 -8.29 -6.24 27.74
N LYS A 121 -9.07 -5.28 27.28
CA LYS A 121 -9.41 -4.07 28.02
C LYS A 121 -10.20 -4.34 29.31
N LYS A 122 -11.02 -5.42 29.33
CA LYS A 122 -11.69 -5.86 30.57
C LYS A 122 -10.69 -6.36 31.62
N LYS A 123 -9.56 -6.95 31.17
CA LYS A 123 -8.50 -7.44 32.07
C LYS A 123 -7.55 -6.31 32.47
N ASN A 124 -7.26 -5.39 31.57
CA ASN A 124 -6.42 -4.21 31.79
C ASN A 124 -7.21 -2.93 31.41
N PRO A 125 -7.93 -2.30 32.37
CA PRO A 125 -8.69 -1.08 32.12
C PRO A 125 -7.84 0.13 31.68
N ASN A 126 -6.52 0.11 31.93
CA ASN A 126 -5.60 1.17 31.55
C ASN A 126 -5.04 1.00 30.13
N LEU A 127 -5.35 -0.12 29.45
CA LEU A 127 -4.98 -0.34 28.08
C LEU A 127 -5.61 0.72 27.17
N ILE A 128 -4.80 1.42 26.39
CA ILE A 128 -5.27 2.36 25.39
C ILE A 128 -5.41 1.62 24.06
N PHE A 129 -6.58 1.75 23.45
CA PHE A 129 -6.87 1.10 22.19
C PHE A 129 -7.29 2.11 21.12
N GLY A 130 -6.52 2.18 20.02
CA GLY A 130 -6.75 3.09 18.91
C GLY A 130 -6.96 2.39 17.57
N LEU A 131 -7.68 3.07 16.67
CA LEU A 131 -7.87 2.69 15.29
C LEU A 131 -7.45 3.85 14.38
N CYS A 132 -6.64 3.54 13.37
CA CYS A 132 -6.15 4.55 12.42
C CYS A 132 -6.07 3.99 10.98
N GLY A 133 -5.59 4.82 10.06
CA GLY A 133 -5.41 4.45 8.67
C GLY A 133 -6.58 4.78 7.77
N CYS A 134 -6.61 4.19 6.56
CA CYS A 134 -7.56 4.55 5.51
C CYS A 134 -9.02 4.29 5.91
N MET A 135 -9.31 3.20 6.64
CA MET A 135 -10.65 2.86 7.09
C MET A 135 -11.21 3.90 8.06
N ALA A 136 -10.35 4.55 8.86
CA ALA A 136 -10.75 5.65 9.73
C ALA A 136 -11.15 6.94 8.97
N GLN A 137 -10.94 7.01 7.67
CA GLN A 137 -11.41 8.10 6.81
C GLN A 137 -12.85 7.88 6.29
N GLU A 138 -13.43 6.69 6.52
CA GLU A 138 -14.77 6.34 6.02
C GLU A 138 -15.84 6.67 7.07
N GLU A 139 -16.74 7.61 6.75
CA GLU A 139 -17.80 8.08 7.64
C GLU A 139 -18.67 6.94 8.18
N VAL A 140 -19.05 5.99 7.32
CA VAL A 140 -19.90 4.84 7.68
C VAL A 140 -19.22 3.95 8.73
N VAL A 141 -17.93 3.73 8.56
CA VAL A 141 -17.14 2.94 9.50
C VAL A 141 -17.04 3.64 10.85
N ILE A 142 -16.76 4.94 10.84
CA ILE A 142 -16.68 5.72 12.10
C ILE A 142 -18.03 5.73 12.82
N LYS A 143 -19.14 5.93 12.13
CA LYS A 143 -20.48 5.84 12.72
C LYS A 143 -20.71 4.48 13.38
N ARG A 144 -20.41 3.39 12.66
CA ARG A 144 -20.51 2.02 13.21
C ARG A 144 -19.66 1.82 14.46
N ILE A 145 -18.44 2.37 14.48
CA ILE A 145 -17.55 2.28 15.65
C ILE A 145 -18.13 3.05 16.83
N LEU A 146 -18.55 4.28 16.62
CA LEU A 146 -19.13 5.12 17.68
C LEU A 146 -20.36 4.46 18.33
N GLU A 147 -21.18 3.77 17.54
CA GLU A 147 -22.39 3.10 18.04
C GLU A 147 -22.10 1.77 18.75
N LYS A 148 -21.19 0.96 18.22
CA LYS A 148 -21.04 -0.45 18.61
C LYS A 148 -19.76 -0.77 19.39
N HIS A 149 -18.76 0.11 19.34
CA HIS A 149 -17.43 -0.14 19.89
C HIS A 149 -16.91 0.95 20.83
N PRO A 150 -17.65 1.31 21.89
CA PRO A 150 -17.28 2.40 22.80
C PRO A 150 -16.02 2.15 23.62
N HIS A 151 -15.39 0.98 23.50
CA HIS A 151 -14.14 0.60 24.16
C HIS A 151 -12.90 1.03 23.36
N ILE A 152 -13.06 1.63 22.20
CA ILE A 152 -11.97 2.29 21.45
C ILE A 152 -11.76 3.67 22.09
N ASP A 153 -10.51 4.03 22.38
CA ASP A 153 -10.17 5.30 23.04
C ASP A 153 -9.75 6.36 22.03
N LEU A 154 -9.22 5.93 20.86
CA LEU A 154 -8.59 6.82 19.91
C LEU A 154 -8.92 6.43 18.46
N ILE A 155 -9.35 7.40 17.65
CA ILE A 155 -9.56 7.23 16.21
C ILE A 155 -8.94 8.42 15.48
N PHE A 156 -8.07 8.15 14.49
CA PHE A 156 -7.50 9.19 13.64
C PHE A 156 -7.24 8.70 12.21
N GLY A 157 -7.24 9.64 11.27
CA GLY A 157 -7.10 9.34 9.85
C GLY A 157 -5.65 9.27 9.37
N THR A 158 -5.49 9.04 8.06
CA THR A 158 -4.18 8.99 7.37
C THR A 158 -3.51 10.35 7.28
N HIS A 159 -4.27 11.45 7.35
CA HIS A 159 -3.75 12.81 7.14
C HIS A 159 -3.15 13.42 8.41
N ASN A 160 -3.38 12.82 9.56
CA ASN A 160 -2.96 13.37 10.85
C ASN A 160 -2.19 12.38 11.73
N ILE A 161 -1.44 11.46 11.09
CA ILE A 161 -0.55 10.49 11.78
C ILE A 161 0.45 11.20 12.72
N HIS A 162 1.00 12.33 12.29
CA HIS A 162 1.92 13.16 13.06
C HIS A 162 1.31 13.72 14.37
N ARG A 163 -0.02 13.72 14.46
CA ARG A 163 -0.74 14.18 15.66
C ARG A 163 -0.83 13.12 16.77
N LEU A 164 -0.35 11.89 16.51
CA LEU A 164 -0.43 10.78 17.46
C LEU A 164 0.00 11.16 18.89
N PRO A 165 1.11 11.89 19.14
CA PRO A 165 1.49 12.26 20.52
C PRO A 165 0.42 13.08 21.25
N THR A 166 -0.15 14.08 20.56
CA THR A 166 -1.21 14.92 21.14
C THR A 166 -2.48 14.12 21.38
N LEU A 167 -2.91 13.31 20.42
CA LEU A 167 -4.12 12.51 20.49
C LEU A 167 -4.02 11.42 21.56
N LEU A 168 -2.84 10.80 21.68
CA LEU A 168 -2.55 9.83 22.71
C LEU A 168 -2.62 10.48 24.11
N LYS A 169 -2.04 11.67 24.28
CA LYS A 169 -2.16 12.45 25.50
C LYS A 169 -3.62 12.68 25.87
N GLU A 170 -4.42 13.16 24.92
CA GLU A 170 -5.85 13.40 25.14
C GLU A 170 -6.56 12.10 25.55
N ALA A 171 -6.28 10.97 24.93
CA ALA A 171 -6.84 9.66 25.27
C ALA A 171 -6.42 9.17 26.67
N MET A 172 -5.21 9.53 27.12
CA MET A 172 -4.73 9.18 28.47
C MET A 172 -5.41 9.96 29.58
N PHE A 173 -5.73 11.23 29.34
CA PHE A 173 -6.30 12.14 30.36
C PHE A 173 -7.82 12.25 30.28
N ASN A 174 -8.42 12.03 29.13
CA ASN A 174 -9.86 12.05 28.96
C ASN A 174 -10.41 10.62 29.04
N LYS A 175 -11.47 10.42 29.82
CA LYS A 175 -12.19 9.13 29.86
C LYS A 175 -13.12 8.95 28.64
N GLU A 176 -13.04 9.83 27.67
CA GLU A 176 -13.90 9.86 26.47
C GLU A 176 -13.08 9.49 25.24
N MET A 177 -13.74 8.86 24.25
CA MET A 177 -13.12 8.52 22.97
C MET A 177 -12.66 9.79 22.23
N VAL A 178 -11.38 9.83 21.86
CA VAL A 178 -10.80 10.90 21.06
C VAL A 178 -10.94 10.55 19.58
N VAL A 179 -11.60 11.39 18.81
CA VAL A 179 -11.77 11.21 17.36
C VAL A 179 -11.27 12.46 16.63
N GLU A 180 -10.23 12.30 15.84
CA GLU A 180 -9.72 13.35 14.98
C GLU A 180 -9.46 12.80 13.59
N VAL A 181 -10.37 13.04 12.66
CA VAL A 181 -10.26 12.65 11.26
C VAL A 181 -10.32 13.88 10.39
N TRP A 182 -9.24 14.17 9.69
CA TRP A 182 -9.19 15.33 8.81
C TRP A 182 -9.85 15.01 7.47
N SER A 183 -10.79 15.86 7.08
CA SER A 183 -11.49 15.76 5.79
C SER A 183 -10.66 16.30 4.61
N LYS A 184 -9.56 16.97 4.90
CA LYS A 184 -8.62 17.49 3.91
C LYS A 184 -7.23 16.95 4.22
N GLU A 185 -6.51 16.67 3.16
CA GLU A 185 -5.09 16.37 3.23
C GLU A 185 -4.32 17.56 3.84
N GLY A 186 -3.36 17.23 4.72
CA GLY A 186 -2.42 18.20 5.25
C GLY A 186 -1.22 18.39 4.32
N ASP A 187 -0.27 19.17 4.79
CA ASP A 187 1.02 19.38 4.14
C ASP A 187 1.87 18.10 4.18
N VAL A 188 2.92 18.05 3.37
CA VAL A 188 3.90 16.97 3.43
C VAL A 188 4.88 17.26 4.57
N ILE A 189 4.91 16.37 5.58
CA ILE A 189 5.86 16.49 6.70
C ILE A 189 7.03 15.57 6.41
N GLU A 190 8.20 16.19 6.22
CA GLU A 190 9.46 15.49 6.02
C GLU A 190 10.17 15.18 7.36
N ASN A 191 11.18 14.33 7.31
CA ASN A 191 12.05 13.97 8.44
C ASN A 191 11.35 13.35 9.67
N THR A 192 10.13 12.80 9.52
CA THR A 192 9.52 12.02 10.59
C THR A 192 10.32 10.73 10.79
N ARG A 193 10.74 10.47 12.02
CA ARG A 193 11.44 9.22 12.38
C ARG A 193 10.59 8.00 11.99
N VAL A 194 11.27 6.99 11.46
CA VAL A 194 10.67 5.75 11.03
C VAL A 194 11.40 4.59 11.66
N THR A 195 10.64 3.68 12.27
CA THR A 195 11.18 2.42 12.74
C THR A 195 10.85 1.34 11.72
N ARG A 196 11.89 0.89 11.02
CA ARG A 196 11.76 -0.07 9.93
C ARG A 196 11.48 -1.47 10.45
N ALA A 197 10.46 -2.12 9.89
CA ALA A 197 10.10 -3.49 10.24
C ALA A 197 11.11 -4.54 9.71
N ASN A 198 11.85 -4.17 8.66
CA ASN A 198 12.80 -5.06 7.98
C ASN A 198 14.19 -4.39 7.92
N GLY A 199 15.24 -5.14 8.25
CA GLY A 199 16.61 -4.60 8.33
C GLY A 199 17.37 -4.56 6.99
N HIS A 200 16.79 -5.04 5.88
CA HIS A 200 17.46 -5.11 4.58
C HIS A 200 16.61 -4.64 3.40
N LYS A 201 15.30 -4.39 3.63
CA LYS A 201 14.35 -3.81 2.66
C LYS A 201 13.65 -2.62 3.28
N ALA A 202 13.45 -1.55 2.53
CA ALA A 202 12.76 -0.37 3.03
C ALA A 202 11.69 0.13 2.06
N TRP A 203 10.59 0.62 2.64
CA TRP A 203 9.56 1.36 1.92
C TRP A 203 9.92 2.85 1.94
N VAL A 204 9.98 3.49 0.77
CA VAL A 204 10.24 4.91 0.63
C VAL A 204 9.05 5.58 -0.05
N ASN A 205 8.25 6.32 0.71
CA ASN A 205 7.19 7.12 0.09
C ASN A 205 7.83 8.20 -0.78
N ILE A 206 7.37 8.33 -2.02
CA ILE A 206 7.78 9.42 -2.91
C ILE A 206 6.64 10.41 -3.12
N MET A 207 5.41 9.97 -2.92
CA MET A 207 4.22 10.80 -3.01
C MET A 207 3.04 10.19 -2.24
N TYR A 208 2.04 11.00 -1.96
CA TYR A 208 0.79 10.64 -1.28
C TYR A 208 -0.41 10.97 -2.16
N GLY A 209 -1.52 10.25 -1.96
CA GLY A 209 -2.79 10.52 -2.63
C GLY A 209 -2.82 10.17 -4.12
N CYS A 210 -3.97 10.40 -4.77
CA CYS A 210 -4.15 10.07 -6.19
C CYS A 210 -5.23 10.96 -6.84
N ASN A 211 -4.94 11.53 -8.01
CA ASN A 211 -5.84 12.39 -8.78
C ASN A 211 -6.53 11.66 -9.95
N LYS A 212 -6.43 10.33 -10.05
CA LYS A 212 -6.99 9.60 -11.19
C LYS A 212 -8.51 9.43 -11.13
N PHE A 213 -9.09 9.40 -9.94
CA PHE A 213 -10.54 9.30 -9.72
C PHE A 213 -11.20 8.16 -10.50
N CYS A 214 -10.54 6.98 -10.55
CA CYS A 214 -11.18 5.77 -11.05
C CYS A 214 -12.50 5.55 -10.30
N THR A 215 -13.58 5.22 -11.01
CA THR A 215 -14.94 5.26 -10.47
C THR A 215 -15.19 4.31 -9.31
N TYR A 216 -14.40 3.25 -9.19
CA TYR A 216 -14.46 2.23 -8.12
C TYR A 216 -13.52 2.52 -6.94
N CYS A 217 -12.62 3.51 -7.06
CA CYS A 217 -11.49 3.66 -6.14
C CYS A 217 -11.80 4.63 -5.01
N ILE A 218 -11.58 4.17 -3.77
CA ILE A 218 -11.76 4.98 -2.55
C ILE A 218 -10.52 5.83 -2.21
N VAL A 219 -9.36 5.56 -2.83
CA VAL A 219 -8.08 6.21 -2.49
C VAL A 219 -8.12 7.74 -2.53
N PRO A 220 -8.68 8.41 -3.57
CA PRO A 220 -8.76 9.88 -3.56
C PRO A 220 -9.51 10.46 -2.37
N TYR A 221 -10.38 9.66 -1.75
CA TYR A 221 -11.20 10.07 -0.60
C TYR A 221 -10.49 9.81 0.74
N THR A 222 -9.67 8.75 0.81
CA THR A 222 -9.00 8.33 2.05
C THR A 222 -7.57 8.83 2.17
N ARG A 223 -6.88 9.08 1.04
CA ARG A 223 -5.49 9.58 1.01
C ARG A 223 -5.32 10.95 0.35
N GLY A 224 -6.42 11.54 -0.12
CA GLY A 224 -6.44 12.89 -0.68
C GLY A 224 -5.84 13.02 -2.06
N LYS A 225 -5.51 14.27 -2.44
CA LYS A 225 -4.86 14.61 -3.71
C LYS A 225 -3.41 14.12 -3.76
N GLU A 226 -2.87 14.06 -4.99
CA GLU A 226 -1.43 13.84 -5.20
C GLU A 226 -0.62 14.94 -4.54
N ARG A 227 0.40 14.53 -3.79
CA ARG A 227 1.37 15.39 -3.09
C ARG A 227 2.72 14.68 -3.16
N SER A 228 3.61 15.18 -3.99
CA SER A 228 4.97 14.66 -4.15
C SER A 228 5.86 15.15 -3.00
N ARG A 229 6.79 14.32 -2.58
CA ARG A 229 7.89 14.73 -1.70
C ARG A 229 8.98 15.40 -2.53
N LEU A 230 9.78 16.24 -1.91
CA LEU A 230 10.94 16.84 -2.58
C LEU A 230 11.95 15.75 -2.96
N MET A 231 12.50 15.86 -4.16
CA MET A 231 13.47 14.87 -4.66
C MET A 231 14.72 14.82 -3.78
N SER A 232 15.20 15.96 -3.27
CA SER A 232 16.33 16.02 -2.33
C SER A 232 16.11 15.14 -1.10
N ASP A 233 14.92 15.23 -0.49
CA ASP A 233 14.62 14.51 0.75
C ASP A 233 14.47 12.99 0.51
N ILE A 234 13.97 12.59 -0.67
CA ILE A 234 13.94 11.20 -1.09
C ILE A 234 15.34 10.65 -1.29
N ILE A 235 16.21 11.40 -1.98
CA ILE A 235 17.60 11.00 -2.25
C ILE A 235 18.39 10.87 -0.94
N ASP A 236 18.22 11.80 -0.01
CA ASP A 236 18.91 11.78 1.28
C ASP A 236 18.43 10.59 2.12
N GLU A 237 17.12 10.28 2.14
CA GLU A 237 16.58 9.07 2.77
C GLU A 237 17.20 7.80 2.16
N VAL A 238 17.29 7.70 0.83
CA VAL A 238 17.87 6.53 0.15
C VAL A 238 19.37 6.38 0.44
N LYS A 239 20.12 7.48 0.48
CA LYS A 239 21.56 7.44 0.86
C LYS A 239 21.73 6.95 2.29
N GLY A 240 20.94 7.47 3.24
CA GLY A 240 20.97 7.01 4.62
C GLY A 240 20.64 5.51 4.75
N LEU A 241 19.62 5.03 4.04
CA LEU A 241 19.29 3.60 4.01
C LEU A 241 20.44 2.74 3.46
N LYS A 242 21.12 3.20 2.42
CA LYS A 242 22.29 2.50 1.88
C LYS A 242 23.43 2.44 2.90
N GLU A 243 23.71 3.55 3.60
CA GLU A 243 24.74 3.63 4.66
C GLU A 243 24.38 2.70 5.83
N ASP A 244 23.11 2.57 6.17
CA ASP A 244 22.59 1.63 7.17
C ASP A 244 22.60 0.17 6.72
N GLY A 245 23.05 -0.13 5.47
CA GLY A 245 23.23 -1.48 4.94
C GLY A 245 22.01 -2.09 4.27
N TYR A 246 20.95 -1.30 4.02
CA TYR A 246 19.79 -1.78 3.27
C TYR A 246 20.17 -2.14 1.83
N GLN A 247 19.64 -3.27 1.34
CA GLN A 247 19.93 -3.79 0.01
C GLN A 247 18.85 -3.41 -1.01
N GLU A 248 17.60 -3.30 -0.58
CA GLU A 248 16.48 -3.03 -1.48
C GLU A 248 15.61 -1.90 -0.95
N ILE A 249 15.21 -1.00 -1.84
CA ILE A 249 14.14 -0.03 -1.57
C ILE A 249 12.98 -0.24 -2.54
N THR A 250 11.79 0.06 -2.06
CA THR A 250 10.62 0.16 -2.93
C THR A 250 10.04 1.56 -2.83
N LEU A 251 10.03 2.29 -3.94
CA LEU A 251 9.42 3.60 -4.06
C LEU A 251 7.89 3.44 -4.04
N LEU A 252 7.24 4.09 -3.09
CA LEU A 252 5.80 4.00 -2.86
C LEU A 252 5.07 5.28 -3.22
N GLY A 253 3.92 5.11 -3.83
CA GLY A 253 2.92 6.14 -4.08
C GLY A 253 1.59 5.48 -4.42
N GLN A 254 0.54 6.26 -4.61
CA GLN A 254 -0.75 5.75 -5.11
C GLN A 254 -0.82 5.77 -6.64
N ASN A 255 0.11 6.51 -7.26
CA ASN A 255 0.38 6.57 -8.69
C ASN A 255 1.78 7.15 -8.90
N VAL A 256 2.81 6.32 -8.73
CA VAL A 256 4.22 6.78 -8.77
C VAL A 256 4.61 7.49 -10.06
N ASN A 257 3.99 7.13 -11.18
CA ASN A 257 4.23 7.75 -12.48
C ASN A 257 3.79 9.23 -12.56
N SER A 258 2.96 9.69 -11.62
CA SER A 258 2.56 11.11 -11.52
C SER A 258 3.49 11.94 -10.67
N TYR A 259 4.56 11.36 -10.11
CA TYR A 259 5.50 12.09 -9.27
C TYR A 259 6.00 13.37 -9.97
N GLY A 260 6.08 14.44 -9.19
CA GLY A 260 6.62 15.73 -9.61
C GLY A 260 5.62 16.68 -10.26
N LYS A 261 4.44 16.20 -10.73
CA LYS A 261 3.45 17.06 -11.42
C LYS A 261 2.87 18.20 -10.57
N ASP A 262 3.03 18.14 -9.26
CA ASP A 262 2.56 19.13 -8.30
C ASP A 262 3.71 19.93 -7.67
N LEU A 263 4.96 19.67 -8.06
CA LEU A 263 6.14 20.44 -7.67
C LEU A 263 6.32 21.66 -8.58
N GLU A 264 7.03 22.67 -8.10
CA GLU A 264 7.40 23.86 -8.88
C GLU A 264 8.55 23.57 -9.85
N GLU A 265 9.44 22.68 -9.44
CA GLU A 265 10.56 22.21 -10.26
C GLU A 265 10.04 21.24 -11.32
N ASP A 266 10.61 21.29 -12.50
CA ASP A 266 10.27 20.43 -13.64
C ASP A 266 10.91 19.02 -13.46
N TYR A 267 10.50 18.33 -12.41
CA TYR A 267 10.89 16.96 -12.12
C TYR A 267 9.75 15.99 -12.43
N ASP A 268 10.10 14.83 -12.94
CA ASP A 268 9.18 13.73 -13.17
C ASP A 268 9.69 12.43 -12.55
N PHE A 269 8.91 11.36 -12.71
CA PHE A 269 9.28 10.06 -12.17
C PHE A 269 10.51 9.45 -12.84
N ALA A 270 10.74 9.70 -14.14
CA ALA A 270 11.93 9.22 -14.85
C ALA A 270 13.21 9.88 -14.27
N THR A 271 13.16 11.19 -14.06
CA THR A 271 14.24 11.96 -13.42
C THR A 271 14.50 11.44 -11.99
N LEU A 272 13.45 11.23 -11.20
CA LEU A 272 13.61 10.68 -9.85
C LEU A 272 14.26 9.29 -9.87
N LEU A 273 13.78 8.37 -10.71
CA LEU A 273 14.35 7.02 -10.84
C LEU A 273 15.84 7.07 -11.17
N LYS A 274 16.22 7.92 -12.10
CA LYS A 274 17.62 8.14 -12.51
C LYS A 274 18.47 8.62 -11.32
N GLU A 275 18.00 9.61 -10.57
CA GLU A 275 18.76 10.14 -9.42
C GLU A 275 18.83 9.15 -8.26
N VAL A 276 17.75 8.39 -8.02
CA VAL A 276 17.76 7.29 -7.04
C VAL A 276 18.72 6.18 -7.47
N ALA A 277 18.77 5.81 -8.75
CA ALA A 277 19.70 4.80 -9.26
C ALA A 277 21.17 5.18 -9.04
N LYS A 278 21.51 6.47 -9.23
CA LYS A 278 22.87 7.01 -8.99
C LYS A 278 23.32 6.93 -7.53
N THR A 279 22.43 6.76 -6.56
CA THR A 279 22.82 6.53 -5.16
C THR A 279 23.60 5.23 -4.99
N GLY A 280 23.44 4.29 -5.92
CA GLY A 280 24.09 3.00 -5.93
C GLY A 280 23.56 2.05 -4.86
N ILE A 281 22.29 2.22 -4.38
CA ILE A 281 21.61 1.17 -3.62
C ILE A 281 21.43 -0.07 -4.51
N ALA A 282 21.55 -1.27 -3.95
CA ALA A 282 21.68 -2.48 -4.77
C ALA A 282 20.41 -2.82 -5.56
N ARG A 283 19.21 -2.56 -5.01
CA ARG A 283 17.95 -2.84 -5.69
C ARG A 283 16.93 -1.72 -5.48
N ILE A 284 16.33 -1.28 -6.57
CA ILE A 284 15.27 -0.29 -6.61
C ILE A 284 14.05 -0.92 -7.24
N ARG A 285 12.93 -0.87 -6.51
CA ARG A 285 11.59 -1.24 -6.99
C ARG A 285 10.65 -0.06 -6.88
N PHE A 286 9.55 -0.12 -7.59
CA PHE A 286 8.43 0.80 -7.42
C PHE A 286 7.12 0.04 -7.60
N THR A 287 6.06 0.55 -7.01
CA THR A 287 4.73 -0.07 -7.10
C THR A 287 3.66 0.97 -7.40
N THR A 288 2.50 0.50 -7.88
CA THR A 288 1.32 1.32 -8.14
C THR A 288 1.52 2.28 -9.30
N SER A 289 1.91 1.72 -10.46
CA SER A 289 1.95 2.44 -11.73
C SER A 289 0.56 2.57 -12.33
N HIS A 290 0.32 3.65 -13.06
CA HIS A 290 -0.89 3.82 -13.85
C HIS A 290 -0.52 3.86 -15.34
N PRO A 291 -1.12 3.03 -16.21
CA PRO A 291 -0.74 2.94 -17.62
C PRO A 291 -0.75 4.29 -18.37
N TRP A 292 -1.69 5.16 -18.03
CA TRP A 292 -1.77 6.49 -18.64
C TRP A 292 -0.53 7.37 -18.47
N ASP A 293 0.15 7.26 -17.33
CA ASP A 293 1.29 8.13 -17.00
C ASP A 293 2.63 7.44 -17.31
N PHE A 294 2.63 6.24 -17.88
CA PHE A 294 3.84 5.50 -18.16
C PHE A 294 4.45 5.98 -19.49
N SER A 295 5.64 6.57 -19.42
CA SER A 295 6.31 7.12 -20.60
C SER A 295 7.40 6.18 -21.14
N ARG A 296 7.78 6.38 -22.43
CA ARG A 296 8.92 5.69 -23.03
C ARG A 296 10.22 5.99 -22.27
N GLU A 297 10.42 7.23 -21.83
CA GLU A 297 11.58 7.63 -21.06
C GLU A 297 11.72 6.84 -19.75
N MET A 298 10.60 6.61 -19.03
CA MET A 298 10.61 5.74 -17.84
C MET A 298 11.11 4.33 -18.18
N ILE A 299 10.65 3.74 -19.29
CA ILE A 299 11.06 2.40 -19.75
C ILE A 299 12.56 2.38 -20.06
N GLU A 300 13.07 3.40 -20.75
CA GLU A 300 14.47 3.53 -21.12
C GLU A 300 15.37 3.68 -19.86
N ILE A 301 14.94 4.47 -18.88
CA ILE A 301 15.67 4.62 -17.60
C ILE A 301 15.68 3.30 -16.81
N ILE A 302 14.56 2.57 -16.75
CA ILE A 302 14.50 1.26 -16.08
C ILE A 302 15.50 0.29 -16.75
N ASN A 303 15.58 0.28 -18.08
CA ASN A 303 16.48 -0.57 -18.82
C ASN A 303 17.97 -0.15 -18.74
N GLN A 304 18.21 1.14 -18.46
CA GLN A 304 19.56 1.71 -18.44
C GLN A 304 20.35 1.38 -17.16
N TYR A 305 19.65 1.22 -16.03
CA TYR A 305 20.28 1.07 -14.72
C TYR A 305 20.05 -0.32 -14.14
N ASP A 306 21.12 -1.11 -14.01
CA ASP A 306 21.08 -2.51 -13.52
C ASP A 306 20.50 -2.67 -12.10
N ASN A 307 20.57 -1.62 -11.29
CA ASN A 307 20.01 -1.60 -9.95
C ASN A 307 18.51 -1.24 -9.90
N ILE A 308 17.88 -0.90 -11.01
CA ILE A 308 16.42 -0.82 -11.12
C ILE A 308 15.92 -2.20 -11.56
N MET A 309 15.10 -2.82 -10.73
CA MET A 309 14.69 -4.19 -10.97
C MET A 309 13.75 -4.32 -12.18
N PRO A 310 13.97 -5.34 -13.05
CA PRO A 310 13.17 -5.57 -14.26
C PRO A 310 11.79 -6.17 -13.90
N TYR A 311 11.02 -5.41 -13.15
CA TYR A 311 9.69 -5.78 -12.68
C TYR A 311 8.77 -4.56 -12.69
N ILE A 312 7.65 -4.67 -13.40
CA ILE A 312 6.65 -3.61 -13.51
C ILE A 312 5.29 -4.15 -13.10
N HIS A 313 4.63 -3.48 -12.15
CA HIS A 313 3.22 -3.71 -11.87
C HIS A 313 2.38 -2.71 -12.66
N LEU A 314 1.63 -3.19 -13.64
CA LEU A 314 0.87 -2.38 -14.62
C LEU A 314 -0.61 -2.76 -14.62
N PRO A 315 -1.42 -2.25 -13.68
CA PRO A 315 -2.82 -2.62 -13.50
C PRO A 315 -3.70 -2.22 -14.70
N VAL A 316 -4.19 -3.20 -15.46
CA VAL A 316 -5.11 -2.97 -16.59
C VAL A 316 -6.56 -2.80 -16.14
N GLN A 317 -6.99 -3.56 -15.16
CA GLN A 317 -8.32 -3.63 -14.55
C GLN A 317 -9.36 -4.36 -15.39
N SER A 318 -9.46 -4.14 -16.71
CA SER A 318 -10.32 -4.85 -17.66
C SER A 318 -9.69 -4.84 -19.04
N GLY A 319 -9.99 -5.85 -19.85
CA GLY A 319 -9.56 -5.94 -21.25
C GLY A 319 -10.51 -5.30 -22.26
N ASN A 320 -11.63 -4.73 -21.81
CA ASN A 320 -12.63 -4.11 -22.69
C ASN A 320 -12.64 -2.59 -22.53
N THR A 321 -12.58 -1.87 -23.65
CA THR A 321 -12.50 -0.40 -23.69
C THR A 321 -13.72 0.29 -23.07
N GLU A 322 -14.94 -0.23 -23.24
CA GLU A 322 -16.14 0.38 -22.65
C GLU A 322 -16.17 0.18 -21.11
N ILE A 323 -15.73 -0.98 -20.61
CA ILE A 323 -15.59 -1.21 -19.17
C ILE A 323 -14.50 -0.31 -18.60
N LEU A 324 -13.35 -0.16 -19.27
CA LEU A 324 -12.30 0.78 -18.86
C LEU A 324 -12.81 2.21 -18.76
N LYS A 325 -13.65 2.64 -19.72
CA LYS A 325 -14.30 3.94 -19.73
C LYS A 325 -15.27 4.11 -18.53
N LEU A 326 -16.09 3.09 -18.24
CA LEU A 326 -16.96 3.08 -17.05
C LEU A 326 -16.16 3.11 -15.74
N MET A 327 -15.01 2.45 -15.71
CA MET A 327 -14.07 2.49 -14.61
C MET A 327 -13.31 3.82 -14.48
N GLY A 328 -13.44 4.73 -15.48
CA GLY A 328 -12.72 6.02 -15.50
C GLY A 328 -11.24 5.90 -15.81
N ARG A 329 -10.82 4.83 -16.50
CA ARG A 329 -9.39 4.55 -16.75
C ARG A 329 -8.77 5.40 -17.87
N ARG A 330 -9.57 6.06 -18.71
CA ARG A 330 -9.16 7.03 -19.72
C ARG A 330 -8.09 6.53 -20.72
N TYR A 331 -7.95 5.24 -20.92
CA TYR A 331 -7.21 4.59 -22.02
C TYR A 331 -8.04 3.45 -22.57
N THR A 332 -7.75 3.06 -23.81
CA THR A 332 -8.38 1.93 -24.48
C THR A 332 -7.55 0.66 -24.31
N ARG A 333 -8.14 -0.49 -24.67
CA ARG A 333 -7.43 -1.77 -24.76
C ARG A 333 -6.19 -1.65 -25.64
N GLU A 334 -6.32 -1.04 -26.81
CA GLU A 334 -5.26 -0.89 -27.81
C GLU A 334 -4.10 -0.07 -27.27
N GLN A 335 -4.39 1.08 -26.63
CA GLN A 335 -3.37 1.92 -25.99
C GLN A 335 -2.63 1.19 -24.87
N TYR A 336 -3.33 0.34 -24.12
CA TYR A 336 -2.69 -0.49 -23.10
C TYR A 336 -1.75 -1.54 -23.74
N LEU A 337 -2.20 -2.21 -24.80
CA LEU A 337 -1.38 -3.18 -25.54
C LEU A 337 -0.15 -2.53 -26.17
N GLU A 338 -0.29 -1.34 -26.77
CA GLU A 338 0.83 -0.56 -27.29
C GLU A 338 1.89 -0.30 -26.21
N LEU A 339 1.47 0.13 -25.02
CA LEU A 339 2.38 0.32 -23.89
C LEU A 339 3.03 -1.00 -23.46
N PHE A 340 2.25 -2.07 -23.33
CA PHE A 340 2.74 -3.38 -22.95
C PHE A 340 3.82 -3.89 -23.93
N HIS A 341 3.55 -3.79 -25.22
CA HIS A 341 4.49 -4.20 -26.27
C HIS A 341 5.74 -3.30 -26.30
N MET A 342 5.59 -1.99 -26.06
CA MET A 342 6.74 -1.07 -25.93
C MET A 342 7.66 -1.48 -24.76
N ILE A 343 7.10 -1.87 -23.61
CA ILE A 343 7.89 -2.37 -22.49
C ILE A 343 8.64 -3.64 -22.87
N LYS A 344 7.96 -4.58 -23.55
CA LYS A 344 8.55 -5.85 -23.97
C LYS A 344 9.57 -5.71 -25.11
N GLU A 345 9.42 -4.71 -25.98
CA GLU A 345 10.40 -4.37 -27.01
C GLU A 345 11.73 -3.90 -26.41
N VAL A 346 11.67 -3.00 -25.41
CA VAL A 346 12.86 -2.44 -24.76
C VAL A 346 13.45 -3.41 -23.74
N MET A 347 12.59 -4.12 -22.99
CA MET A 347 12.97 -5.04 -21.93
C MET A 347 12.27 -6.39 -22.10
N PRO A 348 12.73 -7.29 -23.00
CA PRO A 348 12.06 -8.58 -23.28
C PRO A 348 11.86 -9.46 -22.04
N ASP A 349 12.82 -9.45 -21.13
CA ASP A 349 12.84 -10.28 -19.92
C ASP A 349 12.10 -9.63 -18.73
N CYS A 350 11.61 -8.39 -18.86
CA CYS A 350 10.89 -7.70 -17.78
C CYS A 350 9.68 -8.52 -17.33
N SER A 351 9.57 -8.76 -16.03
CA SER A 351 8.36 -9.32 -15.44
C SER A 351 7.28 -8.27 -15.32
N ILE A 352 6.12 -8.54 -15.90
CA ILE A 352 4.96 -7.63 -15.83
C ILE A 352 3.84 -8.32 -15.08
N THR A 353 3.31 -7.65 -14.06
CA THR A 353 2.12 -8.09 -13.31
C THR A 353 1.00 -7.07 -13.45
N THR A 354 -0.23 -7.51 -13.22
CA THR A 354 -1.41 -6.66 -13.39
C THR A 354 -2.45 -6.91 -12.30
N ASP A 355 -3.42 -6.00 -12.20
CA ASP A 355 -4.68 -6.20 -11.46
C ASP A 355 -5.84 -6.29 -12.45
N ILE A 356 -6.79 -7.18 -12.17
CA ILE A 356 -8.02 -7.34 -12.96
C ILE A 356 -9.22 -7.44 -12.01
N ILE A 357 -10.26 -6.66 -12.31
CA ILE A 357 -11.54 -6.68 -11.61
C ILE A 357 -12.59 -7.26 -12.56
N VAL A 358 -13.20 -8.37 -12.17
CA VAL A 358 -14.30 -9.01 -12.91
C VAL A 358 -15.65 -8.65 -12.31
N GLY A 359 -16.71 -8.70 -13.14
CA GLY A 359 -18.07 -8.42 -12.69
C GLY A 359 -18.30 -6.96 -12.30
N PHE A 360 -17.65 -6.02 -12.99
CA PHE A 360 -17.96 -4.61 -12.86
C PHE A 360 -19.41 -4.33 -13.28
N PRO A 361 -20.14 -3.36 -12.69
CA PRO A 361 -21.53 -3.07 -13.09
C PRO A 361 -21.68 -2.93 -14.61
N ASN A 362 -22.65 -3.65 -15.15
CA ASN A 362 -22.98 -3.75 -16.58
C ASN A 362 -21.97 -4.51 -17.46
N GLU A 363 -20.97 -5.19 -16.91
CA GLU A 363 -20.05 -6.00 -17.70
C GLU A 363 -20.80 -7.19 -18.31
N THR A 364 -20.82 -7.31 -19.65
CA THR A 364 -21.40 -8.44 -20.38
C THR A 364 -20.42 -9.62 -20.45
N GLU A 365 -20.89 -10.77 -20.93
CA GLU A 365 -20.02 -11.93 -21.14
C GLU A 365 -18.98 -11.65 -22.24
N GLU A 366 -19.38 -11.01 -23.33
CA GLU A 366 -18.48 -10.65 -24.43
C GLU A 366 -17.37 -9.70 -23.95
N GLN A 367 -17.70 -8.73 -23.11
CA GLN A 367 -16.72 -7.80 -22.54
C GLN A 367 -15.76 -8.49 -21.58
N PHE A 368 -16.23 -9.52 -20.85
CA PHE A 368 -15.35 -10.36 -20.05
C PHE A 368 -14.43 -11.23 -20.93
N GLN A 369 -14.92 -11.77 -22.05
CA GLN A 369 -14.08 -12.49 -23.02
C GLN A 369 -12.95 -11.62 -23.57
N ASP A 370 -13.18 -10.32 -23.78
CA ASP A 370 -12.12 -9.36 -24.13
C ASP A 370 -11.04 -9.30 -23.05
N THR A 371 -11.42 -9.40 -21.79
CA THR A 371 -10.46 -9.44 -20.66
C THR A 371 -9.62 -10.72 -20.68
N LEU A 372 -10.23 -11.89 -20.94
CA LEU A 372 -9.50 -13.14 -21.09
C LEU A 372 -8.52 -13.10 -22.26
N SER A 373 -8.99 -12.62 -23.44
CA SER A 373 -8.16 -12.55 -24.65
C SER A 373 -6.97 -11.57 -24.47
N LEU A 374 -7.17 -10.45 -23.78
CA LEU A 374 -6.07 -9.54 -23.43
C LEU A 374 -5.05 -10.23 -22.53
N TYR A 375 -5.51 -10.98 -21.54
CA TYR A 375 -4.62 -11.69 -20.63
C TYR A 375 -3.79 -12.76 -21.35
N GLU A 376 -4.40 -13.46 -22.30
CA GLU A 376 -3.71 -14.43 -23.14
C GLU A 376 -2.65 -13.79 -24.03
N GLU A 377 -2.94 -12.63 -24.62
CA GLU A 377 -2.05 -11.85 -25.49
C GLU A 377 -0.83 -11.29 -24.72
N CYS A 378 -1.08 -10.70 -23.56
CA CYS A 378 -0.02 -10.08 -22.75
C CYS A 378 0.91 -11.10 -22.07
N GLU A 379 0.45 -12.34 -21.84
CA GLU A 379 1.26 -13.37 -21.15
C GLU A 379 1.92 -12.85 -19.86
N TYR A 380 1.15 -12.23 -18.99
CA TYR A 380 1.65 -11.67 -17.73
C TYR A 380 2.36 -12.71 -16.85
N ASP A 381 3.31 -12.25 -16.07
CA ASP A 381 3.97 -13.07 -15.04
C ASP A 381 3.04 -13.46 -13.90
N LEU A 382 2.06 -12.59 -13.59
CA LEU A 382 1.02 -12.81 -12.59
C LEU A 382 -0.08 -11.76 -12.74
N ALA A 383 -1.33 -12.11 -12.42
CA ALA A 383 -2.40 -11.16 -12.13
C ALA A 383 -2.93 -11.32 -10.71
N TYR A 384 -3.24 -10.19 -10.08
CA TYR A 384 -4.09 -10.15 -8.91
C TYR A 384 -5.52 -9.92 -9.37
N THR A 385 -6.39 -10.86 -9.08
CA THR A 385 -7.75 -10.93 -9.62
C THR A 385 -8.75 -10.69 -8.51
N PHE A 386 -9.77 -9.88 -8.80
CA PHE A 386 -10.77 -9.47 -7.83
C PHE A 386 -12.17 -9.50 -8.43
N ILE A 387 -13.16 -9.86 -7.62
CA ILE A 387 -14.55 -9.55 -7.92
C ILE A 387 -14.77 -8.08 -7.56
N TYR A 388 -15.51 -7.35 -8.41
CA TYR A 388 -15.93 -6.00 -8.08
C TYR A 388 -16.69 -5.97 -6.75
N SER A 389 -16.23 -5.13 -5.83
CA SER A 389 -16.86 -4.87 -4.54
C SER A 389 -17.15 -3.37 -4.42
N PRO A 390 -18.42 -2.95 -4.27
CA PRO A 390 -18.77 -1.54 -4.18
C PRO A 390 -18.17 -0.90 -2.92
N ARG A 391 -17.61 0.30 -3.09
CA ARG A 391 -17.10 1.12 -1.96
C ARG A 391 -18.01 2.32 -1.79
N GLU A 392 -18.62 2.45 -0.63
CA GLU A 392 -19.55 3.55 -0.35
C GLU A 392 -18.87 4.91 -0.60
N GLY A 393 -19.61 5.84 -1.20
CA GLY A 393 -19.09 7.15 -1.59
C GLY A 393 -18.46 7.21 -2.97
N THR A 394 -18.08 6.07 -3.59
CA THR A 394 -17.51 6.04 -4.94
C THR A 394 -18.60 6.14 -6.03
N PRO A 395 -18.27 6.67 -7.24
CA PRO A 395 -19.23 6.73 -8.33
C PRO A 395 -19.76 5.35 -8.76
N ALA A 396 -18.90 4.32 -8.79
CA ALA A 396 -19.31 2.97 -9.20
C ALA A 396 -20.28 2.32 -8.22
N ALA A 397 -20.20 2.64 -6.93
CA ALA A 397 -21.15 2.15 -5.93
C ALA A 397 -22.60 2.68 -6.15
N LYS A 398 -22.77 3.73 -6.96
CA LYS A 398 -24.07 4.28 -7.35
C LYS A 398 -24.63 3.69 -8.65
N MET A 399 -23.81 2.90 -9.36
CA MET A 399 -24.25 2.20 -10.56
C MET A 399 -25.16 1.03 -10.16
N GLN A 400 -26.13 0.71 -11.02
CA GLN A 400 -26.91 -0.49 -10.85
C GLN A 400 -26.01 -1.70 -11.14
N ASP A 401 -25.77 -2.53 -10.13
CA ASP A 401 -25.03 -3.78 -10.28
C ASP A 401 -25.99 -4.87 -10.75
N ASN A 402 -25.94 -5.17 -12.04
CA ASN A 402 -26.80 -6.15 -12.72
C ASN A 402 -26.09 -7.46 -13.04
N VAL A 403 -24.85 -7.65 -12.54
CA VAL A 403 -24.09 -8.91 -12.71
C VAL A 403 -24.29 -9.76 -11.48
N PRO A 404 -24.99 -10.93 -11.58
CA PRO A 404 -25.19 -11.82 -10.44
C PRO A 404 -23.89 -12.30 -9.83
N PHE A 405 -23.87 -12.52 -8.50
CA PHE A 405 -22.67 -12.93 -7.79
C PHE A 405 -22.08 -14.24 -8.31
N GLU A 406 -22.93 -15.22 -8.63
CA GLU A 406 -22.54 -16.50 -9.21
C GLU A 406 -21.80 -16.31 -10.55
N GLN A 407 -22.25 -15.37 -11.37
CA GLN A 407 -21.58 -15.05 -12.64
C GLN A 407 -20.23 -14.37 -12.41
N LYS A 408 -20.13 -13.52 -11.38
CA LYS A 408 -18.83 -12.92 -10.99
C LYS A 408 -17.84 -13.99 -10.50
N GLN A 409 -18.31 -14.98 -9.74
CA GLN A 409 -17.49 -16.09 -9.28
C GLN A 409 -17.02 -16.97 -10.46
N ASP A 410 -17.92 -17.34 -11.37
CA ASP A 410 -17.57 -18.09 -12.58
C ASP A 410 -16.49 -17.35 -13.41
N ARG A 411 -16.66 -16.04 -13.63
CA ARG A 411 -15.68 -15.23 -14.34
C ARG A 411 -14.32 -15.22 -13.61
N LEU A 412 -14.32 -15.08 -12.29
CA LEU A 412 -13.09 -15.11 -11.50
C LEU A 412 -12.39 -16.47 -11.61
N GLU A 413 -13.12 -17.56 -11.54
CA GLU A 413 -12.57 -18.93 -11.66
C GLU A 413 -11.94 -19.17 -13.02
N ARG A 414 -12.65 -18.85 -14.12
CA ARG A 414 -12.12 -18.95 -15.51
C ARG A 414 -10.87 -18.11 -15.71
N LEU A 415 -10.86 -16.86 -15.21
CA LEU A 415 -9.68 -16.02 -15.28
C LEU A 415 -8.51 -16.63 -14.50
N ASN A 416 -8.76 -17.14 -13.30
CA ASN A 416 -7.72 -17.72 -12.44
C ASN A 416 -7.10 -18.99 -13.04
N GLU A 417 -7.84 -19.76 -13.83
CA GLU A 417 -7.31 -20.92 -14.56
C GLU A 417 -6.24 -20.49 -15.57
N ILE A 418 -6.55 -19.46 -16.38
CA ILE A 418 -5.58 -18.90 -17.35
C ILE A 418 -4.39 -18.27 -16.61
N VAL A 419 -4.64 -17.54 -15.51
CA VAL A 419 -3.57 -16.96 -14.69
C VAL A 419 -2.59 -18.03 -14.20
N LYS A 420 -3.09 -19.17 -13.72
CA LYS A 420 -2.24 -20.29 -13.24
C LYS A 420 -1.40 -20.88 -14.36
N GLU A 421 -1.98 -21.09 -15.52
CA GLU A 421 -1.31 -21.64 -16.70
C GLU A 421 -0.17 -20.70 -17.15
N LYS A 422 -0.51 -19.42 -17.39
CA LYS A 422 0.46 -18.43 -17.86
C LYS A 422 1.56 -18.16 -16.84
N ALA A 423 1.25 -18.06 -15.56
CA ALA A 423 2.25 -17.88 -14.51
C ALA A 423 3.25 -19.04 -14.47
N LEU A 424 2.80 -20.29 -14.62
CA LEU A 424 3.68 -21.43 -14.70
C LEU A 424 4.55 -21.38 -15.98
N LYS A 425 3.96 -21.05 -17.14
CA LYS A 425 4.68 -20.87 -18.40
C LYS A 425 5.78 -19.82 -18.24
N GLN A 426 5.46 -18.66 -17.69
CA GLN A 426 6.44 -17.58 -17.48
C GLN A 426 7.55 -17.96 -16.50
N ASN A 427 7.28 -18.77 -15.51
CA ASN A 427 8.29 -19.25 -14.58
C ASN A 427 9.25 -20.23 -15.23
N GLN A 428 8.89 -20.96 -16.31
CA GLN A 428 9.76 -21.90 -16.99
C GLN A 428 11.07 -21.27 -17.51
N ARG A 429 11.05 -19.97 -17.86
CA ARG A 429 12.27 -19.27 -18.32
C ARG A 429 13.40 -19.24 -17.28
N PHE A 430 13.06 -19.40 -16.00
CA PHE A 430 14.05 -19.43 -14.92
C PHE A 430 14.63 -20.82 -14.64
N LEU A 431 14.05 -21.89 -15.18
CA LEU A 431 14.52 -23.25 -14.93
C LEU A 431 15.98 -23.42 -15.38
N ASN A 432 16.82 -23.97 -14.51
CA ASN A 432 18.26 -24.14 -14.69
C ASN A 432 19.07 -22.84 -14.78
N GLN A 433 18.47 -21.67 -14.64
CA GLN A 433 19.17 -20.38 -14.57
C GLN A 433 19.74 -20.14 -13.16
N ILE A 434 20.83 -19.38 -13.09
CA ILE A 434 21.32 -18.78 -11.84
C ILE A 434 20.71 -17.40 -11.74
N VAL A 435 20.06 -17.12 -10.62
CA VAL A 435 19.37 -15.86 -10.37
C VAL A 435 19.84 -15.25 -9.06
N ASP A 436 19.97 -13.94 -9.02
CA ASP A 436 20.30 -13.21 -7.80
C ASP A 436 19.06 -13.10 -6.89
N VAL A 437 19.19 -13.57 -5.65
CA VAL A 437 18.11 -13.61 -4.66
C VAL A 437 18.48 -12.78 -3.44
N LEU A 438 17.67 -11.81 -3.09
CA LEU A 438 17.74 -11.16 -1.78
C LEU A 438 17.09 -12.07 -0.74
N VAL A 439 17.87 -12.55 0.22
CA VAL A 439 17.45 -13.54 1.22
C VAL A 439 16.63 -12.86 2.33
N ASP A 440 15.37 -13.28 2.48
CA ASP A 440 14.48 -12.73 3.52
C ASP A 440 14.59 -13.45 4.87
N GLY A 441 14.86 -14.74 4.84
CA GLY A 441 14.94 -15.58 6.03
C GLY A 441 14.53 -17.02 5.80
N PRO A 442 14.25 -17.79 6.85
CA PRO A 442 13.72 -19.14 6.74
C PRO A 442 12.32 -19.16 6.10
N SER A 443 12.03 -20.15 5.28
CA SER A 443 10.71 -20.33 4.68
C SER A 443 9.68 -20.68 5.75
N LYS A 444 8.52 -20.01 5.72
CA LYS A 444 7.41 -20.25 6.66
C LYS A 444 6.81 -21.68 6.60
N ARG A 445 7.02 -22.39 5.50
CA ARG A 445 6.49 -23.74 5.29
C ARG A 445 7.51 -24.86 5.57
N ASP A 446 8.78 -24.51 5.46
CA ASP A 446 9.89 -25.44 5.63
C ASP A 446 11.11 -24.66 6.13
N GLU A 447 11.34 -24.70 7.44
CA GLU A 447 12.44 -23.96 8.09
C GLU A 447 13.85 -24.43 7.69
N THR A 448 13.96 -25.56 7.00
CA THR A 448 15.24 -26.06 6.45
C THR A 448 15.60 -25.33 5.14
N MET A 449 14.67 -24.59 4.55
CA MET A 449 14.85 -23.82 3.33
C MET A 449 14.88 -22.33 3.66
N MET A 450 15.71 -21.60 2.92
CA MET A 450 15.67 -20.14 2.90
C MET A 450 14.63 -19.66 1.89
N THR A 451 14.11 -18.46 2.09
CA THR A 451 13.20 -17.80 1.15
C THR A 451 13.71 -16.41 0.79
N GLY A 452 13.37 -15.94 -0.38
CA GLY A 452 13.72 -14.60 -0.85
C GLY A 452 13.06 -14.29 -2.19
N TYR A 453 13.44 -13.17 -2.77
CA TYR A 453 12.91 -12.72 -4.06
C TYR A 453 14.03 -12.46 -5.06
N THR A 454 13.79 -12.89 -6.31
CA THR A 454 14.66 -12.57 -7.44
C THR A 454 14.53 -11.10 -7.85
N ALA A 455 15.41 -10.62 -8.73
CA ALA A 455 15.29 -9.31 -9.38
C ALA A 455 13.91 -9.12 -10.06
N HIS A 456 13.36 -10.19 -10.65
CA HIS A 456 12.05 -10.24 -11.32
C HIS A 456 10.86 -10.42 -10.37
N GLN A 457 11.03 -10.19 -9.06
CA GLN A 457 10.00 -10.34 -8.03
C GLN A 457 9.43 -11.78 -7.93
N LYS A 458 10.17 -12.79 -8.33
CA LYS A 458 9.76 -14.19 -8.15
C LYS A 458 10.14 -14.67 -6.76
N LEU A 459 9.16 -15.21 -6.03
CA LEU A 459 9.41 -15.90 -4.76
C LEU A 459 10.21 -17.17 -5.04
N ILE A 460 11.29 -17.37 -4.32
CA ILE A 460 12.10 -18.59 -4.40
C ILE A 460 12.35 -19.16 -3.00
N ASN A 461 12.17 -20.48 -2.86
CA ASN A 461 12.60 -21.23 -1.69
C ASN A 461 13.80 -22.10 -2.10
N PHE A 462 14.88 -22.02 -1.35
CA PHE A 462 16.14 -22.65 -1.74
C PHE A 462 16.93 -23.16 -0.56
N LYS A 463 17.79 -24.15 -0.79
CA LYS A 463 18.79 -24.57 0.19
C LYS A 463 19.86 -23.50 0.25
N GLY A 464 19.97 -22.81 1.38
CA GLY A 464 20.86 -21.67 1.58
C GLY A 464 21.31 -21.56 3.03
N ARG A 465 22.16 -20.57 3.31
CA ARG A 465 22.78 -20.36 4.62
C ARG A 465 22.04 -19.26 5.39
N LYS A 466 21.85 -19.46 6.71
CA LYS A 466 21.18 -18.45 7.56
C LYS A 466 22.00 -17.16 7.73
N GLU A 467 23.32 -17.25 7.61
CA GLU A 467 24.22 -16.07 7.66
C GLU A 467 24.10 -15.14 6.46
N ASP A 468 23.39 -15.58 5.41
CA ASP A 468 23.16 -14.77 4.21
C ASP A 468 21.81 -14.02 4.22
N ILE A 469 21.07 -14.07 5.33
CA ILE A 469 19.86 -13.24 5.49
C ILE A 469 20.22 -11.78 5.31
N GLY A 470 19.46 -11.09 4.47
CA GLY A 470 19.70 -9.69 4.10
C GLY A 470 20.75 -9.48 3.00
N LYS A 471 21.38 -10.54 2.48
CA LYS A 471 22.33 -10.45 1.37
C LYS A 471 21.68 -10.88 0.04
N ILE A 472 22.28 -10.44 -1.04
CA ILE A 472 21.95 -10.91 -2.40
C ILE A 472 22.92 -12.05 -2.71
N VAL A 473 22.37 -13.24 -3.01
CA VAL A 473 23.14 -14.44 -3.28
C VAL A 473 22.72 -15.09 -4.60
N PRO A 474 23.65 -15.74 -5.33
CA PRO A 474 23.32 -16.49 -6.54
C PRO A 474 22.64 -17.81 -6.17
N VAL A 475 21.51 -18.11 -6.82
CA VAL A 475 20.74 -19.33 -6.61
C VAL A 475 20.44 -19.98 -7.96
N LYS A 476 20.81 -21.25 -8.11
CA LYS A 476 20.44 -22.06 -9.27
C LYS A 476 19.01 -22.57 -9.10
N VAL A 477 18.13 -22.22 -10.03
CA VAL A 477 16.74 -22.68 -10.03
C VAL A 477 16.69 -24.14 -10.50
N THR A 478 16.17 -25.03 -9.65
CA THR A 478 16.10 -26.49 -9.92
C THR A 478 14.67 -26.97 -10.20
N GLU A 479 13.65 -26.25 -9.74
CA GLU A 479 12.25 -26.56 -9.96
C GLU A 479 11.44 -25.27 -10.09
N VAL A 480 10.45 -25.26 -11.00
CA VAL A 480 9.51 -24.16 -11.14
C VAL A 480 8.10 -24.61 -10.78
N LYS A 481 7.37 -23.76 -10.06
CA LYS A 481 5.96 -23.92 -9.71
C LYS A 481 5.17 -22.69 -10.13
N THR A 482 3.87 -22.79 -10.13
CA THR A 482 2.97 -21.67 -10.51
C THR A 482 3.28 -20.39 -9.72
N TRP A 483 3.49 -20.49 -8.40
CA TRP A 483 3.59 -19.33 -7.52
C TRP A 483 5.00 -19.12 -6.92
N ALA A 484 5.91 -20.02 -7.14
CA ALA A 484 7.23 -19.94 -6.57
C ALA A 484 8.24 -20.77 -7.37
N LEU A 485 9.52 -20.43 -7.24
CA LEU A 485 10.65 -21.18 -7.70
C LEU A 485 11.24 -22.01 -6.54
N LYS A 486 12.00 -23.04 -6.87
CA LYS A 486 12.91 -23.70 -5.93
C LYS A 486 14.32 -23.73 -6.48
N GLY A 487 15.30 -23.76 -5.58
CA GLY A 487 16.70 -23.74 -6.00
C GLY A 487 17.66 -24.17 -4.93
N GLU A 488 18.93 -24.03 -5.26
CA GLU A 488 20.07 -24.25 -4.38
C GLU A 488 21.04 -23.09 -4.55
N GLN A 489 21.52 -22.54 -3.42
CA GLN A 489 22.55 -21.50 -3.45
C GLN A 489 23.82 -22.09 -4.06
N VAL A 490 24.45 -21.32 -4.93
CA VAL A 490 25.74 -21.65 -5.56
C VAL A 490 26.81 -20.68 -5.07
N ASP A 491 28.07 -21.10 -5.10
CA ASP A 491 29.22 -20.29 -4.71
C ASP A 491 29.58 -19.27 -5.78
#